data_502d54b479bea2e4933e2775e04e839a
#
_entry.id   502d54b479bea2e4933e2775e04e839a
#
_cell.length_a   1.000
_cell.length_b   1.000
_cell.length_c   1.000
_cell.angle_alpha   90.00
_cell.angle_beta   90.00
_cell.angle_gamma   90.00
#
_symmetry.space_group_name_H-M   'P 1'
#
loop_
_entity.id
_entity.type
_entity.pdbx_description
1 polymer ?
#
loop_
_entity_poly.entity_id
_entity_poly.type
_entity_poly.pdbx_seq_one_letter_code
_entity_poly.pdbx_strand_id
1 'polypeptide(L)'
;MLFRSVALPWSIANRRARGQGMSGMWLHTLWRALALVAMGVFLRSTGSSLTRFTLEDTLSQIGLGYVFLWFLAWRGVRFQVGALVAILAGYWALFAAHPLPPPDFDPATVGVPKDWPHWLSGFAAHWNKNVNPAHDFDAWFLNLFPRTKPWKIGRAHV
;
A
#
# COMPACT_ATOMS: atom_id res chain seq x y z
N MET A 1 -15.86 8.90 -1.96
CA MET A 1 -15.13 7.65 -1.70
C MET A 1 -15.59 6.85 -0.46
N LEU A 2 -16.38 7.42 0.43
CA LEU A 2 -16.89 6.80 1.67
C LEU A 2 -17.89 5.63 1.44
N PHE A 3 -18.55 5.55 0.29
CA PHE A 3 -19.60 4.56 0.05
C PHE A 3 -19.13 3.10 -0.13
N ARG A 4 -17.86 2.84 -0.41
CA ARG A 4 -17.38 1.46 -0.65
C ARG A 4 -17.04 0.71 0.64
N SER A 5 -16.60 1.40 1.67
CA SER A 5 -16.32 0.79 2.99
C SER A 5 -17.60 0.43 3.76
N VAL A 6 -18.67 1.19 3.58
CA VAL A 6 -20.00 0.90 4.14
C VAL A 6 -20.64 -0.30 3.43
N ALA A 7 -20.34 -0.53 2.16
CA ALA A 7 -20.91 -1.64 1.39
C ALA A 7 -20.40 -3.03 1.86
N LEU A 8 -19.23 -3.12 2.49
CA LEU A 8 -18.65 -4.41 2.88
C LEU A 8 -19.43 -5.11 4.00
N PRO A 9 -19.75 -4.49 5.15
CA PRO A 9 -20.58 -5.09 6.18
C PRO A 9 -21.97 -5.47 5.66
N TRP A 10 -22.57 -4.60 4.85
CA TRP A 10 -23.87 -4.87 4.25
C TRP A 10 -23.82 -6.06 3.26
N SER A 11 -22.79 -6.15 2.45
CA SER A 11 -22.56 -7.29 1.55
C SER A 11 -22.42 -8.60 2.33
N ILE A 12 -21.67 -8.59 3.44
CA ILE A 12 -21.51 -9.75 4.32
C ILE A 12 -22.86 -10.16 4.93
N ALA A 13 -23.61 -9.21 5.49
CA ALA A 13 -24.92 -9.47 6.07
C ALA A 13 -25.90 -10.06 5.06
N ASN A 14 -25.96 -9.52 3.87
CA ASN A 14 -26.85 -9.98 2.79
C ASN A 14 -26.50 -11.41 2.31
N ARG A 15 -25.20 -11.74 2.23
CA ARG A 15 -24.75 -13.09 1.88
C ARG A 15 -25.05 -14.12 2.97
N ARG A 16 -24.90 -13.72 4.22
CA ARG A 16 -25.32 -14.52 5.38
C ARG A 16 -26.82 -14.82 5.35
N ALA A 17 -27.63 -13.81 5.09
CA ALA A 17 -29.07 -13.96 4.98
C ALA A 17 -29.51 -14.93 3.83
N ARG A 18 -28.70 -15.03 2.79
CA ARG A 18 -28.88 -15.98 1.68
C ARG A 18 -28.28 -17.36 1.95
N GLY A 19 -27.84 -17.67 3.16
CA GLY A 19 -27.29 -18.97 3.54
C GLY A 19 -25.94 -19.33 2.92
N GLN A 20 -25.17 -18.34 2.40
CA GLN A 20 -23.83 -18.63 1.87
C GLN A 20 -22.88 -19.04 2.98
N GLY A 21 -22.21 -20.19 2.78
CA GLY A 21 -21.18 -20.67 3.70
C GLY A 21 -19.93 -19.77 3.71
N MET A 22 -19.17 -19.83 4.80
CA MET A 22 -17.96 -19.04 5.01
C MET A 22 -16.93 -19.23 3.88
N SER A 23 -16.73 -20.47 3.43
CA SER A 23 -15.79 -20.81 2.34
C SER A 23 -16.15 -20.12 1.03
N GLY A 24 -17.43 -20.11 0.67
CA GLY A 24 -17.91 -19.42 -0.53
C GLY A 24 -17.70 -17.89 -0.46
N MET A 25 -17.89 -17.30 0.72
CA MET A 25 -17.64 -15.88 0.94
C MET A 25 -16.15 -15.55 0.87
N TRP A 26 -15.27 -16.39 1.41
CA TRP A 26 -13.81 -16.26 1.29
C TRP A 26 -13.36 -16.33 -0.16
N LEU A 27 -13.79 -17.34 -0.88
CA LEU A 27 -13.42 -17.52 -2.29
C LEU A 27 -13.84 -16.30 -3.14
N HIS A 28 -15.05 -15.80 -2.91
CA HIS A 28 -15.51 -14.59 -3.60
C HIS A 28 -14.68 -13.34 -3.23
N THR A 29 -14.27 -13.21 -1.97
CA THR A 29 -13.42 -12.11 -1.51
C THR A 29 -12.05 -12.16 -2.17
N LEU A 30 -11.43 -13.33 -2.21
CA LEU A 30 -10.14 -13.55 -2.88
C LEU A 30 -10.24 -13.29 -4.39
N TRP A 31 -11.28 -13.82 -5.03
CA TRP A 31 -11.52 -13.58 -6.45
C TRP A 31 -11.67 -12.10 -6.77
N ARG A 32 -12.42 -11.38 -5.94
CA ARG A 32 -12.60 -9.93 -6.12
C ARG A 32 -11.31 -9.15 -5.89
N ALA A 33 -10.53 -9.51 -4.90
CA ALA A 33 -9.20 -8.93 -4.65
C ALA A 33 -8.27 -9.16 -5.84
N LEU A 34 -8.20 -10.40 -6.33
CA LEU A 34 -7.39 -10.77 -7.49
C LEU A 34 -7.84 -10.03 -8.76
N ALA A 35 -9.15 -9.95 -9.01
CA ALA A 35 -9.69 -9.23 -10.16
C ALA A 35 -9.33 -7.74 -10.14
N LEU A 36 -9.33 -7.09 -8.97
CA LEU A 36 -8.93 -5.69 -8.82
C LEU A 36 -7.43 -5.50 -9.11
N VAL A 37 -6.57 -6.38 -8.57
CA VAL A 37 -5.14 -6.34 -8.83
C VAL A 37 -4.86 -6.60 -10.32
N ALA A 38 -5.48 -7.63 -10.91
CA ALA A 38 -5.33 -7.94 -12.33
C ALA A 38 -5.78 -6.78 -13.22
N MET A 39 -6.89 -6.13 -12.88
CA MET A 39 -7.38 -4.94 -13.60
C MET A 39 -6.40 -3.77 -13.49
N GLY A 40 -5.81 -3.53 -12.32
CA GLY A 40 -4.78 -2.51 -12.12
C GLY A 40 -3.55 -2.77 -13.00
N VAL A 41 -3.02 -3.99 -12.96
CA VAL A 41 -1.89 -4.43 -13.79
C VAL A 41 -2.24 -4.32 -15.28
N PHE A 42 -3.43 -4.75 -15.69
CA PHE A 42 -3.89 -4.65 -17.08
C PHE A 42 -3.92 -3.20 -17.57
N LEU A 43 -4.57 -2.31 -16.82
CA LEU A 43 -4.68 -0.89 -17.20
C LEU A 43 -3.31 -0.20 -17.31
N ARG A 44 -2.38 -0.54 -16.40
CA ARG A 44 -1.01 -0.01 -16.43
C ARG A 44 -0.15 -0.60 -17.55
N SER A 45 -0.50 -1.79 -18.01
CA SER A 45 0.21 -2.48 -19.11
C SER A 45 -0.30 -2.08 -20.48
N THR A 46 -1.48 -1.44 -20.57
CA THR A 46 -2.06 -1.01 -21.84
C THR A 46 -1.13 -0.02 -22.54
N GLY A 47 -0.74 -0.34 -23.77
CA GLY A 47 0.20 0.46 -24.57
C GLY A 47 1.69 0.25 -24.22
N SER A 48 2.03 -0.74 -23.39
CA SER A 48 3.41 -1.12 -23.05
C SER A 48 3.78 -2.45 -23.72
N SER A 49 5.04 -2.60 -24.13
CA SER A 49 5.57 -3.86 -24.67
C SER A 49 5.78 -4.95 -23.61
N LEU A 50 5.76 -4.58 -22.33
CA LEU A 50 5.92 -5.50 -21.19
C LEU A 50 4.78 -5.33 -20.20
N THR A 51 4.38 -6.42 -19.54
CA THR A 51 3.45 -6.36 -18.42
C THR A 51 4.05 -5.56 -17.26
N ARG A 52 3.36 -4.53 -16.82
CA ARG A 52 3.81 -3.64 -15.75
C ARG A 52 3.17 -4.02 -14.42
N PHE A 53 3.93 -4.71 -13.58
CA PHE A 53 3.54 -5.04 -12.21
C PHE A 53 3.91 -3.88 -11.27
N THR A 54 3.24 -2.74 -11.42
CA THR A 54 3.55 -1.56 -10.61
C THR A 54 2.94 -1.64 -9.21
N LEU A 55 1.76 -2.26 -9.07
CA LEU A 55 1.01 -2.44 -7.81
C LEU A 55 0.79 -1.16 -6.98
N GLU A 56 1.26 -0.04 -7.47
CA GLU A 56 1.14 1.30 -6.86
C GLU A 56 -0.13 2.05 -7.31
N ASP A 57 -0.89 1.45 -8.24
CA ASP A 57 -2.17 2.01 -8.66
C ASP A 57 -3.28 1.74 -7.62
N THR A 58 -4.29 2.61 -7.63
CA THR A 58 -5.40 2.57 -6.66
C THR A 58 -6.18 1.26 -6.67
N LEU A 59 -6.33 0.60 -7.84
CA LEU A 59 -7.08 -0.66 -7.93
C LEU A 59 -6.31 -1.80 -7.28
N SER A 60 -5.01 -1.90 -7.54
CA SER A 60 -4.13 -2.89 -6.91
C SER A 60 -4.07 -2.70 -5.41
N GLN A 61 -3.93 -1.47 -4.92
CA GLN A 61 -3.92 -1.16 -3.48
C GLN A 61 -5.26 -1.54 -2.81
N ILE A 62 -6.40 -1.22 -3.44
CA ILE A 62 -7.72 -1.64 -2.94
C ILE A 62 -7.82 -3.17 -2.94
N GLY A 63 -7.38 -3.84 -4.00
CA GLY A 63 -7.40 -5.29 -4.10
C GLY A 63 -6.58 -5.96 -3.01
N LEU A 64 -5.34 -5.52 -2.80
CA LEU A 64 -4.46 -6.03 -1.75
C LEU A 64 -5.01 -5.79 -0.33
N GLY A 65 -5.57 -4.61 -0.08
CA GLY A 65 -6.17 -4.27 1.22
C GLY A 65 -7.52 -4.94 1.48
N TYR A 66 -8.24 -5.36 0.42
CA TYR A 66 -9.61 -5.84 0.53
C TYR A 66 -9.75 -7.10 1.39
N VAL A 67 -8.81 -8.03 1.30
CA VAL A 67 -8.79 -9.28 2.07
C VAL A 67 -8.65 -8.99 3.57
N PHE A 68 -7.75 -8.07 3.94
CA PHE A 68 -7.56 -7.65 5.33
C PHE A 68 -8.79 -6.94 5.88
N LEU A 69 -9.37 -6.01 5.11
CA LEU A 69 -10.61 -5.33 5.48
C LEU A 69 -11.77 -6.30 5.67
N TRP A 70 -11.88 -7.31 4.81
CA TRP A 70 -12.91 -8.35 4.94
C TRP A 70 -12.73 -9.14 6.24
N PHE A 71 -11.50 -9.53 6.58
CA PHE A 71 -11.20 -10.20 7.85
C PHE A 71 -11.57 -9.34 9.06
N LEU A 72 -11.24 -8.06 9.03
CA LEU A 72 -11.57 -7.11 10.11
C LEU A 72 -13.08 -6.87 10.22
N ALA A 73 -13.81 -6.87 9.10
CA ALA A 73 -15.25 -6.63 9.08
C ALA A 73 -16.06 -7.70 9.86
N TRP A 74 -15.49 -8.90 10.06
CA TRP A 74 -16.10 -9.94 10.89
C TRP A 74 -15.89 -9.74 12.38
N ARG A 75 -15.03 -8.84 12.78
CA ARG A 75 -14.66 -8.60 14.17
C ARG A 75 -15.48 -7.47 14.77
N GLY A 76 -15.67 -7.52 16.09
CA GLY A 76 -16.35 -6.44 16.80
C GLY A 76 -15.57 -5.11 16.73
N VAL A 77 -16.27 -4.00 16.94
CA VAL A 77 -15.72 -2.64 16.85
C VAL A 77 -14.46 -2.46 17.71
N ARG A 78 -14.42 -3.04 18.91
CA ARG A 78 -13.23 -2.95 19.79
C ARG A 78 -11.99 -3.54 19.12
N PHE A 79 -12.13 -4.68 18.42
CA PHE A 79 -11.04 -5.29 17.68
C PHE A 79 -10.63 -4.43 16.47
N GLN A 80 -11.58 -3.86 15.75
CA GLN A 80 -11.31 -2.98 14.62
C GLN A 80 -10.55 -1.72 15.03
N VAL A 81 -10.96 -1.10 16.15
CA VAL A 81 -10.25 0.06 16.74
C VAL A 81 -8.86 -0.34 17.21
N GLY A 82 -8.72 -1.50 17.89
CA GLY A 82 -7.42 -2.01 18.30
C GLY A 82 -6.49 -2.26 17.12
N ALA A 83 -7.00 -2.86 16.05
CA ALA A 83 -6.24 -3.06 14.81
C ALA A 83 -5.81 -1.75 14.16
N LEU A 84 -6.71 -0.75 14.11
CA LEU A 84 -6.39 0.59 13.60
C LEU A 84 -5.26 1.23 14.41
N VAL A 85 -5.37 1.23 15.74
CA VAL A 85 -4.34 1.79 16.63
C VAL A 85 -3.02 1.04 16.46
N ALA A 86 -3.05 -0.29 16.39
CA ALA A 86 -1.86 -1.12 16.20
C ALA A 86 -1.16 -0.83 14.86
N ILE A 87 -1.93 -0.67 13.77
CA ILE A 87 -1.39 -0.32 12.45
C ILE A 87 -0.74 1.07 12.49
N LEU A 88 -1.43 2.07 13.03
CA LEU A 88 -0.90 3.43 13.09
C LEU A 88 0.34 3.53 13.99
N ALA A 89 0.30 2.92 15.18
CA ALA A 89 1.43 2.91 16.09
C ALA A 89 2.61 2.12 15.53
N GLY A 90 2.34 0.95 14.92
CA GLY A 90 3.36 0.13 14.28
C GLY A 90 4.03 0.83 13.10
N TYR A 91 3.23 1.49 12.26
CA TYR A 91 3.75 2.29 11.14
C TYR A 91 4.62 3.45 11.64
N TRP A 92 4.13 4.18 12.65
CA TRP A 92 4.91 5.26 13.28
C TRP A 92 6.23 4.73 13.88
N ALA A 93 6.17 3.62 14.63
CA ALA A 93 7.35 3.01 15.25
C ALA A 93 8.36 2.52 14.21
N LEU A 94 7.88 1.97 13.08
CA LEU A 94 8.73 1.54 11.97
C LEU A 94 9.56 2.72 11.42
N PHE A 95 8.93 3.88 11.24
CA PHE A 95 9.63 5.09 10.81
C PHE A 95 10.59 5.59 11.88
N ALA A 96 10.15 5.69 13.13
CA ALA A 96 10.96 6.18 14.24
C ALA A 96 12.20 5.29 14.53
N ALA A 97 12.13 4.00 14.23
CA ALA A 97 13.24 3.05 14.39
C ALA A 97 14.15 2.94 13.16
N HIS A 98 13.76 3.55 12.04
CA HIS A 98 14.55 3.46 10.81
C HIS A 98 15.88 4.24 10.95
N PRO A 99 17.01 3.68 10.49
CA PRO A 99 18.29 4.39 10.55
C PRO A 99 18.24 5.71 9.78
N LEU A 100 18.81 6.76 10.37
CA LEU A 100 19.00 8.03 9.68
C LEU A 100 20.14 7.92 8.65
N PRO A 101 20.06 8.66 7.53
CA PRO A 101 21.17 8.74 6.60
C PRO A 101 22.40 9.36 7.28
N PRO A 102 23.62 9.01 6.81
CA PRO A 102 24.84 9.60 7.36
C PRO A 102 24.89 11.12 7.14
N PRO A 103 25.71 11.86 7.94
CA PRO A 103 25.76 13.32 7.87
C PRO A 103 26.19 13.91 6.51
N ASP A 104 26.95 13.14 5.74
CA ASP A 104 27.45 13.47 4.40
C ASP A 104 26.52 12.99 3.27
N PHE A 105 25.31 12.53 3.61
CA PHE A 105 24.34 12.01 2.64
C PHE A 105 23.87 13.11 1.69
N ASP A 106 24.01 12.85 0.38
CA ASP A 106 23.48 13.74 -0.67
C ASP A 106 22.03 13.34 -1.04
N PRO A 107 21.03 14.17 -0.70
CA PRO A 107 19.63 13.91 -1.06
C PRO A 107 19.38 13.73 -2.56
N ALA A 108 20.23 14.28 -3.42
CA ALA A 108 20.10 14.13 -4.86
C ALA A 108 20.24 12.67 -5.33
N THR A 109 20.98 11.84 -4.58
CA THR A 109 21.13 10.39 -4.88
C THR A 109 19.82 9.64 -4.81
N VAL A 110 18.89 10.11 -3.99
CA VAL A 110 17.54 9.56 -3.83
C VAL A 110 16.47 10.43 -4.51
N GLY A 111 16.87 11.27 -5.47
CA GLY A 111 15.96 12.06 -6.29
C GLY A 111 15.28 13.22 -5.56
N VAL A 112 15.87 13.70 -4.46
CA VAL A 112 15.40 14.91 -3.77
C VAL A 112 16.34 16.06 -4.14
N PRO A 113 15.82 17.20 -4.66
CA PRO A 113 16.65 18.36 -4.97
C PRO A 113 17.43 18.84 -3.75
N LYS A 114 18.66 19.34 -3.96
CA LYS A 114 19.51 19.83 -2.86
C LYS A 114 18.93 21.06 -2.15
N ASP A 115 18.14 21.83 -2.86
CA ASP A 115 17.43 23.02 -2.39
C ASP A 115 16.01 22.71 -1.88
N TRP A 116 15.69 21.44 -1.59
CA TRP A 116 14.38 21.04 -1.10
C TRP A 116 14.07 21.66 0.26
N PRO A 117 13.08 22.59 0.36
CA PRO A 117 12.86 23.39 1.56
C PRO A 117 12.25 22.60 2.73
N HIS A 118 11.79 21.36 2.49
CA HIS A 118 11.11 20.53 3.48
C HIS A 118 11.99 19.39 4.00
N TRP A 119 13.33 19.55 3.93
CA TRP A 119 14.24 18.58 4.54
C TRP A 119 14.24 18.77 6.05
N LEU A 120 13.81 17.73 6.76
CA LEU A 120 13.63 17.75 8.20
C LEU A 120 14.91 17.35 8.92
N SER A 121 15.12 17.88 10.13
CA SER A 121 16.26 17.58 11.00
C SER A 121 15.82 17.02 12.35
N GLY A 122 16.77 16.50 13.14
CA GLY A 122 16.51 15.91 14.45
C GLY A 122 15.61 14.68 14.31
N PHE A 123 14.72 14.46 15.28
CA PHE A 123 13.81 13.29 15.28
C PHE A 123 12.90 13.26 14.05
N ALA A 124 12.48 14.40 13.52
CA ALA A 124 11.64 14.46 12.34
C ALA A 124 12.33 13.97 11.05
N ALA A 125 13.67 13.85 11.05
CA ALA A 125 14.43 13.36 9.90
C ALA A 125 14.07 11.93 9.49
N HIS A 126 13.53 11.11 10.38
CA HIS A 126 13.02 9.76 10.08
C HIS A 126 11.88 9.76 9.05
N TRP A 127 11.21 10.90 8.83
CA TRP A 127 10.12 11.09 7.86
C TRP A 127 10.57 11.82 6.59
N ASN A 128 11.86 12.00 6.39
CA ASN A 128 12.36 12.63 5.17
C ASN A 128 11.99 11.82 3.93
N LYS A 129 11.75 12.56 2.85
CA LYS A 129 11.39 11.99 1.56
C LYS A 129 12.50 11.09 1.06
N ASN A 130 12.12 9.87 0.66
CA ASN A 130 12.98 8.89 -0.02
C ASN A 130 14.18 8.36 0.81
N VAL A 131 14.17 8.56 2.13
CA VAL A 131 15.15 8.01 3.09
C VAL A 131 14.45 7.45 4.31
N ASN A 132 13.39 6.69 4.09
CA ASN A 132 12.52 6.15 5.11
C ASN A 132 12.14 4.70 4.77
N PRO A 133 11.60 3.92 5.72
CA PRO A 133 11.33 2.49 5.50
C PRO A 133 10.30 2.22 4.40
N ALA A 134 9.42 3.16 4.09
CA ALA A 134 8.47 2.99 2.99
C ALA A 134 9.19 3.00 1.64
N HIS A 135 10.16 3.89 1.47
CA HIS A 135 11.01 3.93 0.28
C HIS A 135 11.83 2.66 0.10
N ASP A 136 12.46 2.18 1.18
CA ASP A 136 13.28 0.97 1.12
C ASP A 136 12.43 -0.26 0.79
N PHE A 137 11.23 -0.34 1.37
CA PHE A 137 10.27 -1.37 1.03
C PHE A 137 9.86 -1.30 -0.45
N ASP A 138 9.51 -0.13 -0.96
CA ASP A 138 9.12 0.05 -2.34
C ASP A 138 10.28 -0.30 -3.29
N ALA A 139 11.50 0.13 -2.98
CA ALA A 139 12.68 -0.18 -3.76
C ALA A 139 12.96 -1.70 -3.82
N TRP A 140 12.79 -2.39 -2.70
CA TRP A 140 12.91 -3.83 -2.64
C TRP A 140 11.75 -4.53 -3.36
N PHE A 141 10.51 -4.24 -2.97
CA PHE A 141 9.33 -4.96 -3.42
C PHE A 141 9.05 -4.78 -4.91
N LEU A 142 9.13 -3.54 -5.40
CA LEU A 142 8.82 -3.26 -6.79
C LEU A 142 9.89 -3.78 -7.76
N ASN A 143 11.13 -3.97 -7.31
CA ASN A 143 12.19 -4.58 -8.12
C ASN A 143 12.17 -6.11 -8.15
N LEU A 144 11.29 -6.76 -7.37
CA LEU A 144 11.03 -8.20 -7.52
C LEU A 144 10.31 -8.54 -8.83
N PHE A 145 9.66 -7.59 -9.45
CA PHE A 145 8.91 -7.79 -10.68
C PHE A 145 9.73 -7.38 -11.91
N PRO A 146 9.57 -8.08 -13.05
CA PRO A 146 10.25 -7.75 -14.30
C PRO A 146 10.00 -6.29 -14.70
N ARG A 147 11.07 -5.54 -14.97
CA ARG A 147 11.03 -4.13 -15.39
C ARG A 147 12.07 -3.83 -16.43
N THR A 148 11.79 -2.89 -17.31
CA THR A 148 12.76 -2.40 -18.32
C THR A 148 13.92 -1.64 -17.68
N LYS A 149 13.67 -0.98 -16.54
CA LYS A 149 14.67 -0.27 -15.73
C LYS A 149 14.36 -0.53 -14.25
N PRO A 150 15.40 -0.68 -13.40
CA PRO A 150 15.17 -0.78 -11.95
C PRO A 150 14.32 0.37 -11.46
N TRP A 151 13.39 0.06 -10.57
CA TRP A 151 12.61 1.09 -9.90
C TRP A 151 13.58 1.90 -9.02
N LYS A 152 13.74 3.12 -9.37
CA LYS A 152 14.38 4.15 -8.56
C LYS A 152 13.31 5.20 -8.40
N ILE A 153 12.97 5.52 -7.19
CA ILE A 153 12.05 6.56 -6.71
C ILE A 153 11.27 7.26 -7.80
N GLY A 154 9.98 7.40 -7.56
CA GLY A 154 9.12 8.12 -8.46
C GLY A 154 9.78 9.42 -8.90
N ARG A 155 10.20 9.46 -10.15
CA ARG A 155 10.48 10.74 -10.78
C ARG A 155 9.18 11.51 -10.63
N ALA A 156 9.15 12.47 -9.71
CA ALA A 156 8.18 13.52 -9.78
C ALA A 156 8.21 13.96 -11.25
N HIS A 157 7.08 13.83 -11.93
CA HIS A 157 6.97 14.32 -13.28
C HIS A 157 7.34 15.81 -13.23
N VAL A 158 8.54 16.10 -13.71
CA VAL A 158 8.93 17.45 -14.12
C VAL A 158 8.43 17.63 -15.53
#